data_0055f251c4d1195eda24abbca9a7177e
#
_entry.id   0055f251c4d1195eda24abbca9a7177e
#
_cell.length_a   1.000
_cell.length_b   1.000
_cell.length_c   1.000
_cell.angle_alpha   90.00
_cell.angle_beta   90.00
_cell.angle_gamma   90.00
#
_symmetry.space_group_name_H-M   'P 1'
#
loop_
_entity.id
_entity.type
_entity.pdbx_description
1 polymer ?
#
loop_
_entity_poly.entity_id
_entity_poly.type
_entity_poly.pdbx_seq_one_letter_code
_entity_poly.pdbx_strand_id
1 'polypeptide(L)'
;MAKQVLDVHPGKGMTLSQSNEHLRVAFRGAYLAKLSGNFDPTREHLNFEVRKGGVITPLDKKNSIPKRIKENLKKRGIVDPNKGMMNPFYRTVANVIIGGSRDQMHRLAYGSQVVDLEKNADNTQIKRMPDIEKWALDMYKFMSKKYGEENIAAFVVHLDETNPHIHCTLLPVVDNKLSWRKFWVGNINDKREYRKAMLHLHNELSEVNKKYGLQRGENIFETGAKHRTTAQFRAEMSQKLREENITLASEITKKKKFSSQLDKDIHHASARLKGIQTMISNLETRQADLESSIQTLEKSYAAGKVSQ
;
A
#
# COMPACT_ATOMS: atom_id res chain seq x y z
N MET A 1 -11.68 -5.39 2.36
CA MET A 1 -10.71 -6.40 1.87
C MET A 1 -9.86 -5.78 0.77
N ALA A 2 -8.58 -6.10 0.72
CA ALA A 2 -7.64 -5.54 -0.24
C ALA A 2 -7.96 -6.01 -1.68
N LYS A 3 -7.92 -5.10 -2.63
CA LYS A 3 -8.24 -5.37 -4.03
C LYS A 3 -6.97 -5.55 -4.86
N GLN A 4 -6.98 -6.51 -5.79
CA GLN A 4 -5.92 -6.63 -6.80
C GLN A 4 -6.04 -5.55 -7.87
N VAL A 5 -4.92 -5.23 -8.50
CA VAL A 5 -4.83 -4.40 -9.69
C VAL A 5 -4.24 -5.23 -10.82
N LEU A 6 -4.87 -5.20 -11.97
CA LEU A 6 -4.36 -5.72 -13.23
C LEU A 6 -4.73 -4.73 -14.32
N ASP A 7 -3.73 -4.24 -15.04
CA ASP A 7 -3.93 -3.32 -16.14
C ASP A 7 -3.12 -3.77 -17.36
N VAL A 8 -3.71 -3.74 -18.55
CA VAL A 8 -3.10 -4.22 -19.78
C VAL A 8 -3.15 -3.13 -20.84
N HIS A 9 -2.01 -2.52 -21.10
CA HIS A 9 -1.87 -1.46 -22.09
C HIS A 9 -1.19 -1.97 -23.38
N PRO A 10 -1.78 -1.73 -24.55
CA PRO A 10 -1.14 -2.02 -25.82
C PRO A 10 -0.02 -1.04 -26.13
N GLY A 11 1.16 -1.55 -26.51
CA GLY A 11 2.28 -0.76 -27.01
C GLY A 11 2.58 -1.06 -28.47
N LYS A 12 3.00 -0.06 -29.24
CA LYS A 12 3.50 -0.22 -30.62
C LYS A 12 5.01 -0.48 -30.66
N GLY A 13 5.57 -0.95 -29.55
CA GLY A 13 6.95 -1.15 -29.18
C GLY A 13 7.18 -0.69 -27.74
N MET A 14 8.40 -0.87 -27.27
CA MET A 14 8.89 -0.33 -26.00
C MET A 14 9.93 0.76 -26.30
N THR A 15 9.71 1.96 -25.79
CA THR A 15 10.69 3.04 -25.96
C THR A 15 11.86 2.89 -25.00
N LEU A 16 13.01 3.47 -25.35
CA LEU A 16 14.17 3.49 -24.45
C LEU A 16 13.86 4.25 -23.15
N SER A 17 13.05 5.32 -23.23
CA SER A 17 12.61 6.08 -22.06
C SER A 17 11.80 5.22 -21.08
N GLN A 18 10.81 4.47 -21.55
CA GLN A 18 10.05 3.53 -20.74
C GLN A 18 10.94 2.43 -20.14
N SER A 19 11.84 1.87 -20.95
CA SER A 19 12.80 0.89 -20.46
C SER A 19 13.69 1.42 -19.36
N ASN A 20 14.19 2.66 -19.51
CA ASN A 20 15.04 3.30 -18.51
C ASN A 20 14.27 3.57 -17.21
N GLU A 21 12.99 3.94 -17.31
CA GLU A 21 12.11 4.09 -16.15
C GLU A 21 11.92 2.75 -15.42
N HIS A 22 11.59 1.69 -16.15
CA HIS A 22 11.39 0.36 -15.55
C HIS A 22 12.69 -0.19 -14.93
N LEU A 23 13.83 0.00 -15.58
CA LEU A 23 15.12 -0.51 -15.11
C LEU A 23 15.87 0.47 -14.20
N ARG A 24 15.28 1.61 -13.88
CA ARG A 24 15.93 2.67 -13.06
C ARG A 24 17.30 3.10 -13.61
N VAL A 25 17.41 3.16 -14.95
CA VAL A 25 18.61 3.72 -15.58
C VAL A 25 18.56 5.23 -15.47
N ALA A 26 19.65 5.83 -14.97
CA ALA A 26 19.73 7.28 -14.79
C ALA A 26 19.55 8.01 -16.12
N PHE A 27 18.49 8.82 -16.24
CA PHE A 27 18.23 9.69 -17.37
C PHE A 27 17.37 10.87 -16.93
N ARG A 28 17.19 11.87 -17.81
CA ARG A 28 16.46 13.11 -17.47
C ARG A 28 15.05 12.85 -16.93
N GLY A 29 14.32 11.85 -17.46
CA GLY A 29 13.00 11.48 -16.98
C GLY A 29 12.99 10.89 -15.57
N ALA A 30 14.00 10.08 -15.20
CA ALA A 30 14.16 9.56 -13.85
C ALA A 30 14.44 10.70 -12.85
N TYR A 31 15.23 11.69 -13.25
CA TYR A 31 15.46 12.89 -12.45
C TYR A 31 14.17 13.68 -12.20
N LEU A 32 13.32 13.86 -13.21
CA LEU A 32 12.02 14.52 -13.08
C LEU A 32 11.06 13.71 -12.21
N ALA A 33 11.03 12.39 -12.35
CA ALA A 33 10.23 11.50 -11.51
C ALA A 33 10.66 11.57 -10.04
N LYS A 34 11.98 11.63 -9.77
CA LYS A 34 12.52 11.87 -8.44
C LYS A 34 12.10 13.23 -7.89
N LEU A 35 12.19 14.29 -8.70
CA LEU A 35 11.77 15.64 -8.29
C LEU A 35 10.27 15.70 -7.98
N SER A 36 9.44 14.95 -8.69
CA SER A 36 7.99 14.86 -8.44
C SER A 36 7.61 14.01 -7.23
N GLY A 37 8.58 13.31 -6.60
CA GLY A 37 8.34 12.39 -5.49
C GLY A 37 7.62 11.10 -5.89
N ASN A 38 7.65 10.72 -7.17
CA ASN A 38 6.98 9.52 -7.65
C ASN A 38 7.73 8.25 -7.25
N PHE A 39 9.04 8.32 -7.07
CA PHE A 39 9.82 7.20 -6.55
C PHE A 39 10.86 7.67 -5.52
N ASP A 40 11.21 6.76 -4.62
CA ASP A 40 12.18 6.96 -3.55
C ASP A 40 13.53 6.30 -3.90
N PRO A 41 14.56 7.08 -4.24
CA PRO A 41 15.86 6.53 -4.63
C PRO A 41 16.56 5.76 -3.49
N THR A 42 16.18 6.00 -2.23
CA THR A 42 16.76 5.29 -1.08
C THR A 42 16.28 3.83 -1.00
N ARG A 43 15.15 3.50 -1.66
CA ARG A 43 14.58 2.15 -1.79
C ARG A 43 14.84 1.49 -3.15
N GLU A 44 15.55 2.16 -4.08
CA GLU A 44 15.80 1.60 -5.42
C GLU A 44 16.47 0.22 -5.37
N HIS A 45 17.34 0.00 -4.38
CA HIS A 45 18.05 -1.27 -4.17
C HIS A 45 17.14 -2.45 -3.85
N LEU A 46 15.87 -2.21 -3.46
CA LEU A 46 14.86 -3.23 -3.19
C LEU A 46 14.22 -3.77 -4.45
N ASN A 47 14.28 -3.02 -5.57
CA ASN A 47 13.71 -3.43 -6.85
C ASN A 47 14.43 -4.67 -7.39
N PHE A 48 13.69 -5.49 -8.13
CA PHE A 48 14.24 -6.72 -8.71
C PHE A 48 13.54 -7.12 -10.00
N GLU A 49 14.16 -8.04 -10.73
CA GLU A 49 13.56 -8.73 -11.87
C GLU A 49 13.33 -10.19 -11.56
N VAL A 50 12.23 -10.74 -12.12
CA VAL A 50 12.06 -12.20 -12.24
C VAL A 50 12.39 -12.58 -13.68
N ARG A 51 13.40 -13.43 -13.84
CA ARG A 51 13.89 -13.89 -15.13
C ARG A 51 13.42 -15.30 -15.46
N LYS A 52 13.74 -15.74 -16.67
CA LYS A 52 13.44 -17.09 -17.16
C LYS A 52 13.81 -18.16 -16.12
N GLY A 53 12.89 -19.11 -15.93
CA GLY A 53 12.99 -20.12 -14.89
C GLY A 53 12.58 -19.64 -13.49
N GLY A 54 12.01 -18.43 -13.35
CA GLY A 54 11.63 -17.88 -12.06
C GLY A 54 12.82 -17.43 -11.20
N VAL A 55 13.92 -17.02 -11.82
CA VAL A 55 15.12 -16.59 -11.10
C VAL A 55 15.02 -15.11 -10.73
N ILE A 56 15.09 -14.80 -9.44
CA ILE A 56 15.13 -13.42 -8.94
C ILE A 56 16.53 -12.85 -9.09
N THR A 57 16.65 -11.68 -9.72
CA THR A 57 17.91 -10.97 -9.94
C THR A 57 17.75 -9.47 -9.66
N PRO A 58 18.82 -8.75 -9.33
CA PRO A 58 18.80 -7.29 -9.40
C PRO A 58 18.41 -6.79 -10.80
N LEU A 59 17.97 -5.52 -10.90
CA LEU A 59 17.65 -4.90 -12.18
C LEU A 59 18.86 -4.92 -13.13
N ASP A 60 18.69 -5.48 -14.33
CA ASP A 60 19.72 -5.45 -15.36
C ASP A 60 19.68 -4.13 -16.14
N LYS A 61 20.36 -3.14 -15.63
CA LYS A 61 20.47 -1.80 -16.22
C LYS A 61 21.29 -1.76 -17.53
N LYS A 62 22.07 -2.82 -17.82
CA LYS A 62 22.93 -2.90 -19.02
C LYS A 62 22.18 -3.37 -20.26
N ASN A 63 21.07 -4.10 -20.08
CA ASN A 63 20.30 -4.68 -21.16
C ASN A 63 18.91 -4.04 -21.24
N SER A 64 18.75 -3.01 -22.05
CA SER A 64 17.47 -2.34 -22.21
C SER A 64 16.37 -3.30 -22.70
N ILE A 65 15.12 -3.07 -22.26
CA ILE A 65 13.98 -3.93 -22.66
C ILE A 65 13.79 -3.94 -24.19
N PRO A 66 13.91 -2.84 -24.96
CA PRO A 66 13.89 -2.89 -26.43
C PRO A 66 14.96 -3.80 -27.02
N LYS A 67 16.17 -3.84 -26.44
CA LYS A 67 17.24 -4.74 -26.89
C LYS A 67 16.86 -6.20 -26.63
N ARG A 68 16.32 -6.52 -25.45
CA ARG A 68 15.83 -7.88 -25.10
C ARG A 68 14.71 -8.33 -26.06
N ILE A 69 13.77 -7.44 -26.39
CA ILE A 69 12.72 -7.70 -27.37
C ILE A 69 13.32 -8.04 -28.74
N LYS A 70 14.23 -7.20 -29.24
CA LYS A 70 14.88 -7.41 -30.52
C LYS A 70 15.64 -8.74 -30.58
N GLU A 71 16.38 -9.09 -29.53
CA GLU A 71 17.12 -10.36 -29.43
C GLU A 71 16.17 -11.56 -29.37
N ASN A 72 15.08 -11.47 -28.58
CA ASN A 72 14.06 -12.51 -28.50
C ASN A 72 13.42 -12.79 -29.86
N LEU A 73 12.93 -11.77 -30.54
CA LEU A 73 12.31 -11.89 -31.86
C LEU A 73 13.30 -12.44 -32.89
N LYS A 74 14.55 -11.96 -32.89
CA LYS A 74 15.61 -12.46 -33.80
C LYS A 74 15.89 -13.94 -33.56
N LYS A 75 16.04 -14.38 -32.31
CA LYS A 75 16.29 -15.78 -31.94
C LYS A 75 15.16 -16.71 -32.43
N ARG A 76 13.93 -16.20 -32.43
CA ARG A 76 12.73 -16.95 -32.85
C ARG A 76 12.38 -16.79 -34.33
N GLY A 77 13.17 -16.06 -35.13
CA GLY A 77 12.89 -15.78 -36.54
C GLY A 77 11.64 -14.93 -36.77
N ILE A 78 11.21 -14.17 -35.77
CA ILE A 78 9.98 -13.36 -35.83
C ILE A 78 10.32 -11.94 -36.30
N VAL A 79 9.60 -11.50 -37.34
CA VAL A 79 9.75 -10.14 -37.89
C VAL A 79 8.83 -9.17 -37.08
N ASP A 80 9.40 -8.07 -36.64
CA ASP A 80 8.61 -6.97 -36.07
C ASP A 80 7.90 -6.25 -37.25
N PRO A 81 6.55 -6.22 -37.27
CA PRO A 81 5.80 -5.56 -38.33
C PRO A 81 5.97 -4.04 -38.34
N ASN A 82 6.47 -3.46 -37.27
CA ASN A 82 6.76 -2.01 -37.17
C ASN A 82 8.20 -1.67 -37.63
N LYS A 83 9.03 -2.66 -37.97
CA LYS A 83 10.42 -2.45 -38.36
C LYS A 83 10.52 -1.52 -39.56
N GLY A 84 11.26 -0.41 -39.42
CA GLY A 84 11.44 0.58 -40.48
C GLY A 84 10.27 1.55 -40.67
N MET A 85 9.20 1.46 -39.89
CA MET A 85 8.11 2.42 -39.93
C MET A 85 8.46 3.70 -39.15
N MET A 86 8.33 4.85 -39.79
CA MET A 86 8.45 6.15 -39.14
C MET A 86 7.35 6.33 -38.08
N ASN A 87 6.14 5.89 -38.37
CA ASN A 87 4.99 5.89 -37.48
C ASN A 87 4.51 4.46 -37.22
N PRO A 88 4.96 3.79 -36.15
CA PRO A 88 4.53 2.43 -35.79
C PRO A 88 3.01 2.33 -35.71
N PHE A 89 2.44 1.29 -36.32
CA PHE A 89 0.99 1.07 -36.38
C PHE A 89 0.54 -0.13 -35.56
N TYR A 90 1.29 -1.24 -35.63
CA TYR A 90 0.90 -2.51 -35.01
C TYR A 90 1.20 -2.53 -33.51
N ARG A 91 0.31 -3.19 -32.74
CA ARG A 91 0.50 -3.43 -31.30
C ARG A 91 1.42 -4.64 -31.13
N THR A 92 2.68 -4.40 -30.83
CA THR A 92 3.74 -5.43 -30.76
C THR A 92 4.19 -5.75 -29.35
N VAL A 93 3.69 -4.99 -28.35
CA VAL A 93 4.01 -5.17 -26.93
C VAL A 93 2.74 -5.02 -26.09
N ALA A 94 2.59 -5.85 -25.07
CA ALA A 94 1.64 -5.64 -24.01
C ALA A 94 2.39 -5.21 -22.71
N ASN A 95 2.10 -4.02 -22.23
CA ASN A 95 2.57 -3.56 -20.95
C ASN A 95 1.51 -3.92 -19.89
N VAL A 96 1.85 -4.85 -19.01
CA VAL A 96 0.94 -5.35 -17.97
C VAL A 96 1.43 -4.87 -16.62
N ILE A 97 0.55 -4.19 -15.87
CA ILE A 97 0.78 -3.80 -14.48
C ILE A 97 0.01 -4.75 -13.59
N ILE A 98 0.70 -5.35 -12.61
CA ILE A 98 0.10 -6.23 -11.60
C ILE A 98 0.44 -5.66 -10.22
N GLY A 99 -0.56 -5.50 -9.38
CA GLY A 99 -0.41 -4.97 -8.03
C GLY A 99 -1.65 -5.16 -7.19
N GLY A 100 -1.81 -4.33 -6.18
CA GLY A 100 -2.96 -4.38 -5.30
C GLY A 100 -3.13 -3.12 -4.46
N SER A 101 -4.06 -3.17 -3.52
CA SER A 101 -4.28 -2.11 -2.53
C SER A 101 -2.99 -1.84 -1.74
N ARG A 102 -2.66 -0.55 -1.55
CA ARG A 102 -1.40 -0.11 -0.97
C ARG A 102 -1.03 -0.84 0.33
N ASP A 103 -1.91 -0.87 1.30
CA ASP A 103 -1.61 -1.44 2.61
C ASP A 103 -1.23 -2.91 2.53
N GLN A 104 -1.90 -3.68 1.65
CA GLN A 104 -1.58 -5.08 1.46
C GLN A 104 -0.26 -5.27 0.70
N MET A 105 0.00 -4.44 -0.32
CA MET A 105 1.26 -4.49 -1.06
C MET A 105 2.43 -4.07 -0.17
N HIS A 106 2.26 -3.06 0.69
CA HIS A 106 3.26 -2.68 1.70
C HIS A 106 3.53 -3.81 2.69
N ARG A 107 2.47 -4.47 3.17
CA ARG A 107 2.63 -5.64 4.06
C ARG A 107 3.44 -6.75 3.43
N LEU A 108 3.17 -7.07 2.15
CA LEU A 108 3.94 -8.08 1.41
C LEU A 108 5.38 -7.65 1.17
N ALA A 109 5.59 -6.37 0.84
CA ALA A 109 6.91 -5.84 0.47
C ALA A 109 7.82 -5.57 1.67
N TYR A 110 7.26 -5.06 2.78
CA TYR A 110 8.03 -4.53 3.90
C TYR A 110 7.64 -5.11 5.27
N GLY A 111 6.58 -5.94 5.33
CA GLY A 111 6.09 -6.51 6.60
C GLY A 111 5.57 -5.44 7.55
N SER A 112 6.12 -5.39 8.76
CA SER A 112 5.82 -4.37 9.78
C SER A 112 6.73 -3.14 9.74
N GLN A 113 7.68 -3.07 8.79
CA GLN A 113 8.58 -1.93 8.64
C GLN A 113 7.79 -0.70 8.19
N VAL A 114 8.03 0.43 8.84
CA VAL A 114 7.40 1.71 8.51
C VAL A 114 8.22 2.38 7.41
N VAL A 115 7.60 2.54 6.25
CA VAL A 115 8.17 3.30 5.12
C VAL A 115 7.67 4.73 5.21
N ASP A 116 8.60 5.67 5.33
CA ASP A 116 8.28 7.08 5.26
C ASP A 116 8.07 7.48 3.78
N LEU A 117 6.86 7.93 3.45
CA LEU A 117 6.48 8.33 2.09
C LEU A 117 6.63 9.85 1.86
N GLU A 118 7.16 10.58 2.83
CA GLU A 118 7.44 12.00 2.64
C GLU A 118 8.57 12.21 1.62
N LYS A 119 8.55 13.39 1.02
CA LYS A 119 9.56 13.75 0.04
C LYS A 119 10.92 13.87 0.71
N ASN A 120 11.92 13.20 0.13
CA ASN A 120 13.30 13.13 0.62
C ASN A 120 13.49 12.36 1.94
N ALA A 121 12.52 11.56 2.36
CA ALA A 121 12.71 10.64 3.48
C ALA A 121 13.84 9.64 3.18
N ASP A 122 14.55 9.24 4.23
CA ASP A 122 15.59 8.22 4.14
C ASP A 122 15.02 6.86 4.58
N ASN A 123 14.86 5.97 3.61
CA ASN A 123 14.38 4.60 3.80
C ASN A 123 15.47 3.55 3.50
N THR A 124 16.74 3.91 3.54
CA THR A 124 17.86 2.99 3.21
C THR A 124 17.91 1.77 4.10
N GLN A 125 17.38 1.84 5.33
CA GLN A 125 17.31 0.74 6.29
C GLN A 125 16.20 -0.28 5.98
N ILE A 126 15.24 0.06 5.11
CA ILE A 126 14.13 -0.83 4.77
C ILE A 126 14.64 -2.04 4.00
N LYS A 127 14.14 -3.22 4.37
CA LYS A 127 14.51 -4.50 3.75
C LYS A 127 13.30 -5.09 3.03
N ARG A 128 13.56 -5.70 1.88
CA ARG A 128 12.55 -6.45 1.15
C ARG A 128 12.20 -7.74 1.88
N MET A 129 10.90 -8.00 2.03
CA MET A 129 10.40 -9.23 2.67
C MET A 129 10.33 -10.39 1.66
N PRO A 130 10.52 -11.64 2.12
CA PRO A 130 10.37 -12.82 1.27
C PRO A 130 8.96 -12.99 0.67
N ASP A 131 7.94 -12.40 1.28
CA ASP A 131 6.56 -12.55 0.83
C ASP A 131 6.29 -11.83 -0.48
N ILE A 132 6.91 -10.66 -0.73
CA ILE A 132 6.79 -9.98 -2.03
C ILE A 132 7.53 -10.75 -3.12
N GLU A 133 8.62 -11.43 -2.80
CA GLU A 133 9.34 -12.29 -3.75
C GLU A 133 8.49 -13.51 -4.13
N LYS A 134 7.89 -14.18 -3.16
CA LYS A 134 6.97 -15.31 -3.40
C LYS A 134 5.77 -14.88 -4.24
N TRP A 135 5.18 -13.73 -3.91
CA TRP A 135 4.09 -13.16 -4.69
C TRP A 135 4.51 -12.89 -6.14
N ALA A 136 5.64 -12.24 -6.35
CA ALA A 136 6.15 -11.93 -7.68
C ALA A 136 6.45 -13.20 -8.50
N LEU A 137 7.02 -14.24 -7.85
CA LEU A 137 7.26 -15.54 -8.49
C LEU A 137 5.97 -16.22 -8.92
N ASP A 138 4.92 -16.16 -8.11
CA ASP A 138 3.64 -16.77 -8.49
C ASP A 138 2.94 -15.99 -9.60
N MET A 139 3.05 -14.65 -9.60
CA MET A 139 2.59 -13.83 -10.72
C MET A 139 3.36 -14.14 -12.00
N TYR A 140 4.69 -14.32 -11.90
CA TYR A 140 5.53 -14.73 -13.02
C TYR A 140 5.12 -16.12 -13.56
N LYS A 141 4.96 -17.11 -12.68
CA LYS A 141 4.50 -18.46 -13.03
C LYS A 141 3.13 -18.45 -13.71
N PHE A 142 2.21 -17.64 -13.17
CA PHE A 142 0.89 -17.48 -13.77
C PHE A 142 0.98 -16.91 -15.19
N MET A 143 1.73 -15.84 -15.39
CA MET A 143 1.92 -15.21 -16.70
C MET A 143 2.66 -16.13 -17.67
N SER A 144 3.70 -16.83 -17.21
CA SER A 144 4.48 -17.80 -18.01
C SER A 144 3.62 -18.98 -18.47
N LYS A 145 2.82 -19.56 -17.57
CA LYS A 145 1.93 -20.67 -17.88
C LYS A 145 0.85 -20.27 -18.88
N LYS A 146 0.30 -19.07 -18.74
CA LYS A 146 -0.81 -18.62 -19.58
C LYS A 146 -0.39 -18.12 -20.95
N TYR A 147 0.73 -17.44 -21.03
CA TYR A 147 1.15 -16.71 -22.23
C TYR A 147 2.46 -17.20 -22.86
N GLY A 148 3.11 -18.17 -22.23
CA GLY A 148 4.42 -18.65 -22.65
C GLY A 148 5.56 -17.81 -22.05
N GLU A 149 6.50 -18.48 -21.39
CA GLU A 149 7.64 -17.82 -20.74
C GLU A 149 8.52 -17.06 -21.76
N GLU A 150 8.65 -17.59 -22.97
CA GLU A 150 9.40 -16.98 -24.07
C GLU A 150 8.79 -15.67 -24.56
N ASN A 151 7.55 -15.40 -24.24
CA ASN A 151 6.86 -14.14 -24.56
C ASN A 151 7.07 -13.05 -23.49
N ILE A 152 7.67 -13.38 -22.35
CA ILE A 152 8.01 -12.40 -21.31
C ILE A 152 9.36 -11.76 -21.63
N ALA A 153 9.35 -10.52 -22.10
CA ALA A 153 10.57 -9.76 -22.40
C ALA A 153 11.21 -9.12 -21.15
N ALA A 154 10.39 -8.75 -20.18
CA ALA A 154 10.82 -8.24 -18.87
C ALA A 154 9.72 -8.47 -17.83
N PHE A 155 10.13 -8.70 -16.59
CA PHE A 155 9.24 -8.80 -15.43
C PHE A 155 9.91 -8.12 -14.25
N VAL A 156 9.59 -6.85 -14.08
CA VAL A 156 10.25 -5.93 -13.16
C VAL A 156 9.34 -5.65 -11.98
N VAL A 157 9.87 -5.70 -10.77
CA VAL A 157 9.13 -5.41 -9.54
C VAL A 157 9.67 -4.13 -8.93
N HIS A 158 8.82 -3.12 -8.85
CA HIS A 158 9.13 -1.85 -8.24
C HIS A 158 8.67 -1.82 -6.79
N LEU A 159 9.60 -1.52 -5.89
CA LEU A 159 9.39 -1.34 -4.46
C LEU A 159 9.76 0.07 -4.00
N ASP A 160 10.25 0.90 -4.89
CA ASP A 160 10.69 2.27 -4.65
C ASP A 160 9.62 3.33 -4.93
N GLU A 161 8.43 2.92 -5.38
CA GLU A 161 7.30 3.81 -5.60
C GLU A 161 6.33 3.80 -4.41
N THR A 162 5.31 4.66 -4.46
CA THR A 162 4.29 4.77 -3.41
C THR A 162 3.52 3.46 -3.19
N ASN A 163 3.37 2.65 -4.24
CA ASN A 163 2.68 1.36 -4.17
C ASN A 163 3.52 0.29 -4.89
N PRO A 164 3.97 -0.76 -4.22
CA PRO A 164 4.68 -1.87 -4.86
C PRO A 164 3.86 -2.51 -5.98
N HIS A 165 4.49 -2.75 -7.13
CA HIS A 165 3.83 -3.34 -8.30
C HIS A 165 4.83 -3.98 -9.27
N ILE A 166 4.28 -4.75 -10.20
CA ILE A 166 5.01 -5.41 -11.27
C ILE A 166 4.74 -4.70 -12.60
N HIS A 167 5.79 -4.47 -13.38
CA HIS A 167 5.74 -4.21 -14.81
C HIS A 167 6.13 -5.48 -15.57
N CYS A 168 5.16 -6.11 -16.23
CA CYS A 168 5.41 -7.25 -17.11
C CYS A 168 5.29 -6.81 -18.57
N THR A 169 6.36 -6.94 -19.32
CA THR A 169 6.40 -6.66 -20.76
C THR A 169 6.23 -7.97 -21.52
N LEU A 170 5.07 -8.14 -22.17
CA LEU A 170 4.75 -9.32 -22.97
C LEU A 170 4.85 -9.04 -24.46
N LEU A 171 5.35 -10.02 -25.21
CA LEU A 171 5.31 -10.06 -26.65
C LEU A 171 4.07 -10.85 -27.07
N PRO A 172 3.10 -10.26 -27.78
CA PRO A 172 1.90 -10.98 -28.20
C PRO A 172 2.17 -11.87 -29.42
N VAL A 173 3.01 -12.90 -29.22
CA VAL A 173 3.40 -13.85 -30.27
C VAL A 173 2.50 -15.08 -30.25
N VAL A 174 1.90 -15.37 -31.39
CA VAL A 174 1.13 -16.59 -31.66
C VAL A 174 1.54 -17.11 -33.06
N ASP A 175 1.79 -18.41 -33.19
CA ASP A 175 2.21 -19.05 -34.45
C ASP A 175 3.38 -18.32 -35.12
N ASN A 176 4.42 -18.00 -34.37
CA ASN A 176 5.60 -17.28 -34.80
C ASN A 176 5.35 -15.88 -35.42
N LYS A 177 4.24 -15.22 -35.04
CA LYS A 177 3.89 -13.87 -35.51
C LYS A 177 3.41 -13.01 -34.35
N LEU A 178 3.76 -11.72 -34.36
CA LEU A 178 3.19 -10.74 -33.46
C LEU A 178 1.73 -10.48 -33.87
N SER A 179 0.80 -10.86 -33.01
CA SER A 179 -0.63 -10.73 -33.26
C SER A 179 -1.38 -10.39 -31.99
N TRP A 180 -1.58 -9.11 -31.73
CA TRP A 180 -2.30 -8.61 -30.54
C TRP A 180 -3.64 -9.32 -30.31
N ARG A 181 -4.45 -9.36 -31.38
CA ARG A 181 -5.79 -9.91 -31.26
C ARG A 181 -5.77 -11.40 -30.98
N LYS A 182 -5.03 -12.17 -31.80
CA LYS A 182 -4.97 -13.62 -31.66
C LYS A 182 -4.41 -14.04 -30.30
N PHE A 183 -3.50 -13.25 -29.74
CA PHE A 183 -2.90 -13.49 -28.44
C PHE A 183 -3.91 -13.44 -27.29
N TRP A 184 -4.86 -12.50 -27.33
CA TRP A 184 -5.83 -12.31 -26.26
C TRP A 184 -7.12 -13.11 -26.46
N VAL A 185 -7.61 -13.26 -27.70
CA VAL A 185 -8.93 -13.82 -27.99
C VAL A 185 -8.92 -14.97 -29.00
N GLY A 186 -7.74 -15.42 -29.43
CA GLY A 186 -7.62 -16.47 -30.44
C GLY A 186 -8.14 -16.02 -31.82
N ASN A 187 -8.81 -16.91 -32.52
CA ASN A 187 -9.28 -16.68 -33.90
C ASN A 187 -10.66 -15.97 -33.95
N ILE A 188 -11.25 -15.61 -32.81
CA ILE A 188 -12.59 -15.05 -32.74
C ILE A 188 -12.60 -13.59 -33.18
N ASN A 189 -13.50 -13.22 -34.10
CA ASN A 189 -13.60 -11.87 -34.66
C ASN A 189 -14.72 -11.04 -34.00
N ASP A 190 -14.81 -11.05 -32.67
CA ASP A 190 -15.77 -10.25 -31.91
C ASP A 190 -15.05 -9.35 -30.89
N LYS A 191 -15.41 -8.06 -30.86
CA LYS A 191 -14.88 -7.11 -29.86
C LYS A 191 -15.30 -7.46 -28.43
N ARG A 192 -16.45 -8.13 -28.26
CA ARG A 192 -16.95 -8.58 -26.96
C ARG A 192 -16.05 -9.67 -26.36
N GLU A 193 -15.41 -10.49 -27.20
CA GLU A 193 -14.53 -11.56 -26.74
C GLU A 193 -13.26 -11.02 -26.07
N TYR A 194 -12.71 -9.89 -26.53
CA TYR A 194 -11.59 -9.25 -25.82
C TYR A 194 -11.96 -8.84 -24.39
N ARG A 195 -13.16 -8.30 -24.20
CA ARG A 195 -13.67 -7.95 -22.87
C ARG A 195 -13.85 -9.20 -22.00
N LYS A 196 -14.43 -10.26 -22.53
CA LYS A 196 -14.56 -11.54 -21.82
C LYS A 196 -13.20 -12.11 -21.42
N ALA A 197 -12.23 -12.08 -22.33
CA ALA A 197 -10.87 -12.53 -22.07
C ALA A 197 -10.21 -11.74 -20.94
N MET A 198 -10.37 -10.41 -20.90
CA MET A 198 -9.86 -9.59 -19.81
C MET A 198 -10.57 -9.89 -18.49
N LEU A 199 -11.89 -10.04 -18.47
CA LEU A 199 -12.64 -10.44 -17.28
C LEU A 199 -12.17 -11.80 -16.75
N HIS A 200 -11.96 -12.77 -17.65
CA HIS A 200 -11.44 -14.10 -17.31
C HIS A 200 -10.03 -14.02 -16.72
N LEU A 201 -9.15 -13.23 -17.33
CA LEU A 201 -7.79 -12.99 -16.82
C LEU A 201 -7.79 -12.42 -15.40
N HIS A 202 -8.67 -11.44 -15.14
CA HIS A 202 -8.84 -10.88 -13.79
C HIS A 202 -9.32 -11.92 -12.77
N ASN A 203 -10.24 -12.82 -13.18
CA ASN A 203 -10.74 -13.88 -12.32
C ASN A 203 -9.65 -14.89 -11.98
N GLU A 204 -8.94 -15.39 -12.99
CA GLU A 204 -7.84 -16.36 -12.81
C GLU A 204 -6.72 -15.78 -11.94
N LEU A 205 -6.34 -14.52 -12.19
CA LEU A 205 -5.33 -13.84 -11.37
C LEU A 205 -5.80 -13.73 -9.91
N SER A 206 -7.08 -13.49 -9.68
CA SER A 206 -7.61 -13.36 -8.31
C SER A 206 -7.53 -14.67 -7.53
N GLU A 207 -7.66 -15.83 -8.20
CA GLU A 207 -7.48 -17.12 -7.56
C GLU A 207 -6.03 -17.30 -7.03
N VAL A 208 -5.05 -16.87 -7.81
CA VAL A 208 -3.64 -16.89 -7.35
C VAL A 208 -3.39 -15.88 -6.23
N ASN A 209 -4.04 -14.72 -6.29
CA ASN A 209 -3.87 -13.63 -5.35
C ASN A 209 -4.57 -13.84 -3.99
N LYS A 210 -5.54 -14.74 -3.89
CA LYS A 210 -6.28 -15.04 -2.64
C LYS A 210 -5.36 -15.32 -1.46
N LYS A 211 -4.34 -16.15 -1.65
CA LYS A 211 -3.40 -16.51 -0.59
C LYS A 211 -2.52 -15.35 -0.11
N TYR A 212 -2.46 -14.28 -0.90
CA TYR A 212 -1.78 -13.03 -0.56
C TYR A 212 -2.73 -11.96 -0.01
N GLY A 213 -3.98 -12.33 0.30
CA GLY A 213 -4.97 -11.41 0.85
C GLY A 213 -5.49 -10.38 -0.15
N LEU A 214 -5.27 -10.60 -1.45
CA LEU A 214 -5.75 -9.75 -2.53
C LEU A 214 -6.95 -10.42 -3.22
N GLN A 215 -8.02 -9.65 -3.40
CA GLN A 215 -9.24 -10.10 -4.06
C GLN A 215 -9.49 -9.32 -5.33
N ARG A 216 -10.27 -9.90 -6.22
CA ARG A 216 -10.74 -9.19 -7.40
C ARG A 216 -11.47 -7.92 -7.01
N GLY A 217 -11.22 -6.81 -7.74
CA GLY A 217 -12.02 -5.60 -7.66
C GLY A 217 -13.45 -5.84 -8.16
N GLU A 218 -14.35 -4.95 -7.80
CA GLU A 218 -15.72 -4.98 -8.28
C GLU A 218 -15.78 -4.68 -9.79
N ASN A 219 -16.79 -5.22 -10.45
CA ASN A 219 -16.95 -5.00 -11.89
C ASN A 219 -17.35 -3.53 -12.14
N ILE A 220 -16.63 -2.85 -13.02
CA ILE A 220 -16.91 -1.46 -13.44
C ILE A 220 -18.37 -1.26 -13.87
N PHE A 221 -19.01 -2.29 -14.45
CA PHE A 221 -20.41 -2.21 -14.87
C PHE A 221 -21.41 -2.27 -13.72
N GLU A 222 -21.01 -2.87 -12.60
CA GLU A 222 -21.83 -2.94 -11.39
C GLU A 222 -21.66 -1.69 -10.54
N THR A 223 -20.45 -1.14 -10.51
CA THR A 223 -20.11 0.01 -9.68
C THR A 223 -20.28 1.36 -10.39
N GLY A 224 -20.41 1.35 -11.72
CA GLY A 224 -20.39 2.59 -12.51
C GLY A 224 -19.08 3.39 -12.44
N ALA A 225 -18.02 2.78 -11.89
CA ALA A 225 -16.73 3.45 -11.71
C ALA A 225 -16.16 3.92 -13.05
N LYS A 226 -15.85 5.21 -13.15
CA LYS A 226 -15.20 5.78 -14.34
C LYS A 226 -13.69 5.62 -14.22
N HIS A 227 -13.04 5.35 -15.36
CA HIS A 227 -11.58 5.40 -15.42
C HIS A 227 -11.11 6.81 -15.04
N ARG A 228 -10.22 6.88 -14.05
CA ARG A 228 -9.61 8.12 -13.58
C ARG A 228 -8.13 8.11 -13.92
N THR A 229 -7.61 9.23 -14.39
CA THR A 229 -6.16 9.39 -14.51
C THR A 229 -5.52 9.41 -13.13
N THR A 230 -4.24 9.08 -13.03
CA THR A 230 -3.48 9.16 -11.77
C THR A 230 -3.55 10.56 -11.15
N ALA A 231 -3.54 11.61 -11.98
CA ALA A 231 -3.66 12.99 -11.52
C ALA A 231 -5.04 13.27 -10.89
N GLN A 232 -6.11 12.83 -11.54
CA GLN A 232 -7.49 12.96 -11.01
C GLN A 232 -7.65 12.20 -9.71
N PHE A 233 -7.17 10.96 -9.65
CA PHE A 233 -7.21 10.15 -8.43
C PHE A 233 -6.45 10.80 -7.27
N ARG A 234 -5.25 11.36 -7.53
CA ARG A 234 -4.47 12.08 -6.52
C ARG A 234 -5.16 13.34 -6.02
N ALA A 235 -5.75 14.11 -6.93
CA ALA A 235 -6.49 15.32 -6.58
C ALA A 235 -7.68 15.01 -5.67
N GLU A 236 -8.50 14.01 -6.03
CA GLU A 236 -9.65 13.58 -5.24
C GLU A 236 -9.22 13.03 -3.87
N MET A 237 -8.13 12.23 -3.83
CA MET A 237 -7.62 11.68 -2.59
C MET A 237 -7.08 12.79 -1.67
N SER A 238 -6.36 13.77 -2.23
CA SER A 238 -5.88 14.93 -1.47
C SER A 238 -7.03 15.76 -0.90
N GLN A 239 -8.11 15.92 -1.64
CA GLN A 239 -9.30 16.61 -1.15
C GLN A 239 -9.95 15.83 -0.01
N LYS A 240 -10.14 14.54 -0.15
CA LYS A 240 -10.70 13.66 0.89
C LYS A 240 -9.87 13.71 2.18
N LEU A 241 -8.55 13.61 2.07
CA LEU A 241 -7.64 13.70 3.22
C LEU A 241 -7.71 15.07 3.91
N ARG A 242 -7.88 16.16 3.15
CA ARG A 242 -8.07 17.49 3.73
C ARG A 242 -9.38 17.57 4.53
N GLU A 243 -10.46 17.03 4.00
CA GLU A 243 -11.78 17.00 4.67
C GLU A 243 -11.72 16.15 5.96
N GLU A 244 -11.07 14.98 5.91
CA GLU A 244 -10.83 14.13 7.07
C GLU A 244 -9.97 14.84 8.12
N ASN A 245 -8.90 15.52 7.72
CA ASN A 245 -8.03 16.27 8.63
C ASN A 245 -8.78 17.42 9.32
N ILE A 246 -9.66 18.13 8.61
CA ILE A 246 -10.49 19.19 9.19
C ILE A 246 -11.44 18.59 10.22
N THR A 247 -12.06 17.47 9.93
CA THR A 247 -12.97 16.77 10.86
C THR A 247 -12.23 16.32 12.11
N LEU A 248 -11.09 15.65 11.94
CA LEU A 248 -10.24 15.20 13.06
C LEU A 248 -9.73 16.37 13.91
N ALA A 249 -9.31 17.47 13.31
CA ALA A 249 -8.89 18.67 14.05
C ALA A 249 -10.03 19.24 14.88
N SER A 250 -11.26 19.25 14.35
CA SER A 250 -12.45 19.65 15.08
C SER A 250 -12.73 18.73 16.29
N GLU A 251 -12.64 17.41 16.10
CA GLU A 251 -12.82 16.42 17.17
C GLU A 251 -11.73 16.55 18.25
N ILE A 252 -10.49 16.71 17.86
CA ILE A 252 -9.37 16.93 18.80
C ILE A 252 -9.63 18.19 19.64
N THR A 253 -10.11 19.27 19.01
CA THR A 253 -10.43 20.51 19.71
C THR A 253 -11.55 20.32 20.73
N LYS A 254 -12.62 19.58 20.36
CA LYS A 254 -13.72 19.23 21.28
C LYS A 254 -13.23 18.39 22.46
N LYS A 255 -12.42 17.35 22.17
CA LYS A 255 -11.84 16.48 23.22
C LYS A 255 -10.93 17.24 24.18
N LYS A 256 -10.09 18.17 23.67
CA LYS A 256 -9.24 19.02 24.49
C LYS A 256 -10.07 19.93 25.44
N LYS A 257 -11.15 20.54 24.93
CA LYS A 257 -12.06 21.35 25.78
C LYS A 257 -12.72 20.49 26.85
N PHE A 258 -13.19 19.30 26.52
CA PHE A 258 -13.78 18.38 27.49
C PHE A 258 -12.77 17.91 28.53
N SER A 259 -11.55 17.56 28.13
CA SER A 259 -10.47 17.22 29.09
C SER A 259 -10.17 18.37 30.07
N SER A 260 -10.04 19.60 29.56
CA SER A 260 -9.81 20.77 30.38
C SER A 260 -10.95 21.04 31.38
N GLN A 261 -12.20 20.78 31.00
CA GLN A 261 -13.34 20.88 31.92
C GLN A 261 -13.27 19.79 32.99
N LEU A 262 -12.99 18.57 32.59
CA LEU A 262 -12.85 17.44 33.52
C LEU A 262 -11.74 17.67 34.56
N ASP A 263 -10.61 18.25 34.14
CA ASP A 263 -9.50 18.60 35.03
C ASP A 263 -9.95 19.62 36.09
N LYS A 264 -10.77 20.63 35.74
CA LYS A 264 -11.35 21.59 36.66
C LYS A 264 -12.30 20.92 37.67
N ASP A 265 -13.16 20.01 37.15
CA ASP A 265 -14.12 19.30 37.99
C ASP A 265 -13.41 18.37 39.00
N ILE A 266 -12.35 17.68 38.56
CA ILE A 266 -11.48 16.89 39.44
C ILE A 266 -10.83 17.76 40.50
N HIS A 267 -10.31 18.94 40.14
CA HIS A 267 -9.71 19.86 41.10
C HIS A 267 -10.72 20.31 42.15
N HIS A 268 -11.94 20.69 41.74
CA HIS A 268 -13.01 21.08 42.68
C HIS A 268 -13.45 19.90 43.56
N ALA A 269 -13.60 18.69 43.02
CA ALA A 269 -13.95 17.51 43.81
C ALA A 269 -12.84 17.15 44.82
N SER A 270 -11.58 17.25 44.44
CA SER A 270 -10.44 17.03 45.33
C SER A 270 -10.37 18.06 46.49
N ALA A 271 -10.66 19.34 46.20
CA ALA A 271 -10.71 20.36 47.23
C ALA A 271 -11.84 20.10 48.24
N ARG A 272 -13.04 19.72 47.76
CA ARG A 272 -14.16 19.33 48.63
C ARG A 272 -13.83 18.11 49.50
N LEU A 273 -13.20 17.09 48.92
CA LEU A 273 -12.78 15.87 49.62
C LEU A 273 -11.83 16.23 50.77
N LYS A 274 -10.83 17.09 50.52
CA LYS A 274 -9.88 17.55 51.50
C LYS A 274 -10.59 18.31 52.63
N GLY A 275 -11.58 19.15 52.32
CA GLY A 275 -12.40 19.86 53.35
C GLY A 275 -13.18 18.89 54.22
N ILE A 276 -13.82 17.87 53.62
CA ILE A 276 -14.56 16.83 54.34
C ILE A 276 -13.63 16.05 55.26
N GLN A 277 -12.46 15.64 54.78
CA GLN A 277 -11.45 14.94 55.58
C GLN A 277 -11.03 15.77 56.82
N THR A 278 -10.81 17.08 56.65
CA THR A 278 -10.51 17.99 57.78
C THR A 278 -11.65 18.08 58.79
N MET A 279 -12.91 18.14 58.31
CA MET A 279 -14.08 18.12 59.19
C MET A 279 -14.19 16.82 59.99
N ILE A 280 -13.97 15.67 59.34
CA ILE A 280 -13.97 14.34 59.98
C ILE A 280 -12.92 14.32 61.10
N SER A 281 -11.68 14.70 60.80
CA SER A 281 -10.60 14.73 61.79
C SER A 281 -10.91 15.63 62.99
N ASN A 282 -11.52 16.78 62.72
CA ASN A 282 -11.95 17.66 63.81
C ASN A 282 -13.07 17.05 64.67
N LEU A 283 -14.01 16.32 64.05
CA LEU A 283 -15.08 15.64 64.82
C LEU A 283 -14.54 14.46 65.61
N GLU A 284 -13.59 13.69 65.09
CA GLU A 284 -12.90 12.60 65.79
C GLU A 284 -12.15 13.13 67.04
N THR A 285 -11.42 14.26 66.88
CA THR A 285 -10.76 14.94 68.01
C THR A 285 -11.76 15.34 69.07
N ARG A 286 -12.85 15.98 68.67
CA ARG A 286 -13.90 16.38 69.56
C ARG A 286 -14.58 15.20 70.28
N GLN A 287 -14.78 14.11 69.58
CA GLN A 287 -15.33 12.89 70.20
C GLN A 287 -14.38 12.35 71.26
N ALA A 288 -13.07 12.25 70.98
CA ALA A 288 -12.07 11.79 71.93
C ALA A 288 -12.03 12.71 73.23
N ASP A 289 -12.12 14.04 73.02
CA ASP A 289 -12.17 14.98 74.14
C ASP A 289 -13.41 14.78 75.02
N LEU A 290 -14.58 14.57 74.40
CA LEU A 290 -15.82 14.26 75.10
C LEU A 290 -15.76 12.93 75.84
N GLU A 291 -15.24 11.86 75.20
CA GLU A 291 -15.06 10.60 75.90
C GLU A 291 -14.13 10.66 77.11
N SER A 292 -13.02 11.41 76.98
CA SER A 292 -12.12 11.69 78.11
C SER A 292 -12.79 12.46 79.22
N SER A 293 -13.61 13.44 78.88
CA SER A 293 -14.38 14.25 79.86
C SER A 293 -15.42 13.40 80.59
N ILE A 294 -16.11 12.48 79.84
CA ILE A 294 -17.06 11.52 80.44
C ILE A 294 -16.35 10.59 81.42
N GLN A 295 -15.23 10.00 81.03
CA GLN A 295 -14.44 9.13 81.91
C GLN A 295 -13.98 9.86 83.18
N THR A 296 -13.60 11.13 83.03
CA THR A 296 -13.20 11.96 84.24
C THR A 296 -14.36 12.22 85.13
N LEU A 297 -15.55 12.53 84.62
CA LEU A 297 -16.77 12.70 85.41
C LEU A 297 -17.23 11.40 86.08
N GLU A 298 -17.17 10.29 85.37
CA GLU A 298 -17.49 8.95 85.97
C GLU A 298 -16.57 8.59 87.13
N LYS A 299 -15.27 8.85 87.00
CA LYS A 299 -14.28 8.64 88.09
C LYS A 299 -14.56 9.55 89.25
N SER A 300 -14.87 10.81 89.04
CA SER A 300 -15.19 11.72 90.13
C SER A 300 -16.49 11.33 90.81
N TYR A 301 -17.52 10.93 90.12
CA TYR A 301 -18.77 10.45 90.64
C TYR A 301 -18.61 9.15 91.44
N ALA A 302 -17.79 8.22 91.00
CA ALA A 302 -17.45 7.00 91.71
C ALA A 302 -16.69 7.32 93.01
N ALA A 303 -15.72 8.25 92.97
CA ALA A 303 -15.00 8.70 94.19
C ALA A 303 -15.89 9.40 95.21
N GLY A 304 -16.87 10.19 94.74
CA GLY A 304 -17.83 10.86 95.63
C GLY A 304 -18.81 9.92 96.35
N LYS A 305 -19.07 8.71 95.80
CA LYS A 305 -19.86 7.63 96.43
C LYS A 305 -19.10 6.81 97.49
N VAL A 306 -17.78 6.86 97.50
CA VAL A 306 -16.93 6.09 98.38
C VAL A 306 -16.65 6.89 99.66
N SER A 307 -16.97 8.21 99.71
CA SER A 307 -16.79 9.09 100.85
C SER A 307 -18.09 9.39 101.67
N GLN A 308 -19.14 8.56 101.57
CA GLN A 308 -20.27 8.40 102.43
C GLN A 308 -20.18 7.02 103.05
#